data_a9bcaf2a92aa2afc1aa6343b2c0ebf94
#
_entry.id   a9bcaf2a92aa2afc1aa6343b2c0ebf94
#
_cell.length_a   1.000
_cell.length_b   1.000
_cell.length_c   1.000
_cell.angle_alpha   90.00
_cell.angle_beta   90.00
_cell.angle_gamma   90.00
#
_symmetry.space_group_name_H-M   'P 1'
#
loop_
_entity.id
_entity.type
_entity.pdbx_description
1 polymer ?
#
loop_
_entity_poly.entity_id
_entity_poly.type
_entity_poly.pdbx_seq_one_letter_code
_entity_poly.pdbx_strand_id
1 'polypeptide(L)'
;MTGRKIYRLTAAVLAAVSFLSAFEARGRFLPGELKKASPESMSMNSSRLGLIDSTVNAAVAEGLIPGAVVAVVKEDKLVYIKPFGNKSVVPDTVAMTEETVFDLASCSKCVGTTLSFMQLIEQGKVRLHDPVSRYIPGFRPWTSEDGKVDITVEHLLTHSSGIDPYLNVKSFVEKYGENQPDSLVRYISDNAGRNFRPGTKFMYSCLNFIALQTILEKVTGERLCDYAMENVFRPLGLKHTGYLPVGETPVIDLKYCAPTELQPDGTPLCGQVHDPLARRINGGNSGNAGVFSDAMGLSVICAAIMNGGAANGVSILSSSAIDLMARVPEDIDGSVGRALGWDHHSTHSGPRGDLFDRESTICHTGYTGPSIVIDMKNKTALIILAHRVHPQDKGSLARFRAVIANIVASSMMTSSCGKPGI
;
A
#
# COMPACT_ATOMS: atom_id res chain seq x y z
N MET A 1 6.20 45.86 43.07
CA MET A 1 5.72 45.43 41.71
C MET A 1 6.83 44.73 40.91
N THR A 2 7.71 43.93 41.54
CA THR A 2 8.90 43.36 40.87
C THR A 2 8.94 41.82 40.89
N GLY A 3 8.13 41.11 41.67
CA GLY A 3 8.19 39.65 41.74
C GLY A 3 7.41 38.89 40.66
N ARG A 4 6.32 39.43 40.14
CA ARG A 4 5.45 38.73 39.13
C ARG A 4 6.01 38.74 37.69
N LYS A 5 6.93 39.60 37.33
CA LYS A 5 7.57 39.64 36.01
C LYS A 5 8.66 38.60 35.84
N ILE A 6 9.38 38.24 36.91
CA ILE A 6 10.49 37.28 36.86
C ILE A 6 9.93 35.84 36.68
N TYR A 7 8.84 35.46 37.35
CA TYR A 7 8.21 34.14 37.20
C TYR A 7 7.59 33.90 35.82
N ARG A 8 7.15 34.96 35.12
CA ARG A 8 6.65 34.80 33.75
C ARG A 8 7.75 34.65 32.71
N LEU A 9 8.92 35.24 32.92
CA LEU A 9 10.09 35.07 32.03
C LEU A 9 10.69 33.64 32.17
N THR A 10 10.82 33.13 33.40
CA THR A 10 11.38 31.80 33.65
C THR A 10 10.44 30.69 33.12
N ALA A 11 9.11 30.83 33.24
CA ALA A 11 8.16 29.89 32.68
C ALA A 11 8.16 29.89 31.13
N ALA A 12 8.31 31.05 30.50
CA ALA A 12 8.39 31.17 29.04
C ALA A 12 9.71 30.59 28.48
N VAL A 13 10.84 30.76 29.20
CA VAL A 13 12.13 30.19 28.80
C VAL A 13 12.15 28.68 28.98
N LEU A 14 11.57 28.15 30.07
CA LEU A 14 11.41 26.69 30.28
C LEU A 14 10.47 26.05 29.27
N ALA A 15 9.38 26.71 28.88
CA ALA A 15 8.50 26.23 27.82
C ALA A 15 9.19 26.27 26.43
N ALA A 16 9.95 27.31 26.13
CA ALA A 16 10.72 27.40 24.88
C ALA A 16 11.84 26.36 24.82
N VAL A 17 12.54 26.08 25.91
CA VAL A 17 13.57 25.04 25.97
C VAL A 17 12.96 23.65 25.85
N SER A 18 11.79 23.42 26.45
CA SER A 18 11.05 22.14 26.28
C SER A 18 10.51 21.98 24.86
N PHE A 19 10.12 23.06 24.18
CA PHE A 19 9.71 23.02 22.78
C PHE A 19 10.92 22.82 21.83
N LEU A 20 12.07 23.43 22.12
CA LEU A 20 13.29 23.21 21.33
C LEU A 20 13.82 21.79 21.52
N SER A 21 13.81 21.24 22.74
CA SER A 21 14.23 19.84 22.95
C SER A 21 13.27 18.82 22.34
N ALA A 22 11.96 19.11 22.27
CA ALA A 22 10.99 18.30 21.55
C ALA A 22 11.12 18.43 20.03
N PHE A 23 11.62 19.57 19.54
CA PHE A 23 11.89 19.79 18.11
C PHE A 23 13.22 19.15 17.69
N GLU A 24 14.25 19.17 18.54
CA GLU A 24 15.51 18.44 18.30
C GLU A 24 15.34 16.91 18.41
N ALA A 25 14.45 16.44 19.27
CA ALA A 25 14.10 15.01 19.31
C ALA A 25 13.36 14.53 18.05
N ARG A 26 12.68 15.41 17.30
CA ARG A 26 12.10 15.11 15.98
C ARG A 26 13.14 15.06 14.86
N GLY A 27 14.37 15.53 15.07
CA GLY A 27 15.41 15.60 14.04
C GLY A 27 16.32 14.38 13.92
N ARG A 28 16.17 13.33 14.75
CA ARG A 28 16.83 12.05 14.50
C ARG A 28 15.99 11.27 13.49
N PHE A 29 16.34 11.42 12.21
CA PHE A 29 15.90 10.47 11.19
C PHE A 29 16.33 9.08 11.63
N LEU A 30 15.35 8.27 12.01
CA LEU A 30 15.57 6.84 12.22
C LEU A 30 15.90 6.23 10.85
N PRO A 31 16.82 5.27 10.79
CA PRO A 31 17.11 4.62 9.52
C PRO A 31 15.84 3.93 9.03
N GLY A 32 15.36 4.29 7.84
CA GLY A 32 14.24 3.67 7.16
C GLY A 32 14.60 2.29 6.62
N GLU A 33 15.33 1.50 7.41
CA GLU A 33 15.92 0.21 7.05
C GLU A 33 15.72 -0.79 8.18
N LEU A 34 15.42 -2.04 7.82
CA LEU A 34 15.42 -3.14 8.77
C LEU A 34 16.83 -3.75 8.86
N LYS A 35 17.20 -4.19 10.06
CA LYS A 35 18.43 -4.96 10.26
C LYS A 35 18.31 -6.32 9.57
N LYS A 36 19.34 -6.70 8.81
CA LYS A 36 19.44 -8.04 8.23
C LYS A 36 19.72 -9.06 9.33
N ALA A 37 19.11 -10.24 9.23
CA ALA A 37 19.34 -11.39 10.12
C ALA A 37 19.43 -12.67 9.28
N SER A 38 20.15 -13.68 9.78
CA SER A 38 20.14 -14.99 9.12
C SER A 38 18.76 -15.65 9.29
N PRO A 39 18.24 -16.34 8.27
CA PRO A 39 16.96 -17.04 8.36
C PRO A 39 16.86 -17.95 9.59
N GLU A 40 17.92 -18.70 9.89
CA GLU A 40 17.97 -19.65 11.01
C GLU A 40 17.82 -18.95 12.36
N SER A 41 18.38 -17.73 12.52
CA SER A 41 18.24 -16.95 13.76
C SER A 41 16.80 -16.48 14.01
N MET A 42 15.99 -16.49 12.95
CA MET A 42 14.57 -16.08 12.95
C MET A 42 13.63 -17.28 12.74
N SER A 43 14.11 -18.50 13.02
CA SER A 43 13.35 -19.74 12.86
C SER A 43 12.82 -19.96 11.44
N MET A 44 13.63 -19.63 10.45
CA MET A 44 13.36 -19.88 9.04
C MET A 44 14.48 -20.74 8.43
N ASN A 45 14.16 -21.54 7.43
CA ASN A 45 15.09 -22.44 6.73
C ASN A 45 15.66 -21.76 5.48
N SER A 46 16.94 -21.43 5.48
CA SER A 46 17.63 -20.75 4.38
C SER A 46 17.66 -21.59 3.08
N SER A 47 17.81 -22.91 3.18
CA SER A 47 17.81 -23.77 2.00
C SER A 47 16.46 -23.76 1.28
N ARG A 48 15.35 -23.67 2.02
CA ARG A 48 14.02 -23.51 1.41
C ARG A 48 13.84 -22.11 0.82
N LEU A 49 14.26 -21.07 1.54
CA LEU A 49 14.22 -19.70 0.99
C LEU A 49 15.06 -19.58 -0.29
N GLY A 50 16.17 -20.32 -0.41
CA GLY A 50 16.99 -20.38 -1.61
C GLY A 50 16.26 -20.86 -2.86
N LEU A 51 15.12 -21.55 -2.74
CA LEU A 51 14.27 -21.91 -3.90
C LEU A 51 13.64 -20.70 -4.58
N ILE A 52 13.58 -19.54 -3.91
CA ILE A 52 13.17 -18.27 -4.52
C ILE A 52 14.08 -17.95 -5.69
N ASP A 53 15.39 -18.16 -5.54
CA ASP A 53 16.39 -17.84 -6.56
C ASP A 53 16.11 -18.56 -7.88
N SER A 54 15.91 -19.88 -7.81
CA SER A 54 15.62 -20.69 -9.01
C SER A 54 14.28 -20.32 -9.63
N THR A 55 13.27 -20.06 -8.80
CA THR A 55 11.91 -19.69 -9.27
C THR A 55 11.91 -18.35 -10.00
N VAL A 56 12.61 -17.33 -9.44
CA VAL A 56 12.66 -16.00 -10.08
C VAL A 56 13.54 -16.02 -11.32
N ASN A 57 14.70 -16.69 -11.27
CA ASN A 57 15.58 -16.82 -12.44
C ASN A 57 14.88 -17.53 -13.61
N ALA A 58 14.08 -18.58 -13.34
CA ALA A 58 13.28 -19.23 -14.35
C ALA A 58 12.27 -18.28 -14.99
N ALA A 59 11.55 -17.49 -14.18
CA ALA A 59 10.59 -16.49 -14.69
C ALA A 59 11.25 -15.40 -15.55
N VAL A 60 12.47 -14.98 -15.21
CA VAL A 60 13.27 -14.05 -16.03
C VAL A 60 13.71 -14.71 -17.33
N ALA A 61 14.23 -15.93 -17.27
CA ALA A 61 14.70 -16.68 -18.45
C ALA A 61 13.56 -17.00 -19.44
N GLU A 62 12.36 -17.28 -18.93
CA GLU A 62 11.14 -17.51 -19.72
C GLU A 62 10.53 -16.19 -20.27
N GLY A 63 11.08 -15.04 -19.88
CA GLY A 63 10.59 -13.72 -20.30
C GLY A 63 9.24 -13.34 -19.70
N LEU A 64 8.84 -13.96 -18.58
CA LEU A 64 7.62 -13.62 -17.85
C LEU A 64 7.72 -12.22 -17.21
N ILE A 65 8.91 -11.88 -16.72
CA ILE A 65 9.30 -10.58 -16.16
C ILE A 65 10.71 -10.20 -16.61
N PRO A 66 11.03 -8.91 -16.78
CA PRO A 66 12.40 -8.49 -17.04
C PRO A 66 13.30 -8.67 -15.81
N GLY A 67 12.75 -8.58 -14.63
CA GLY A 67 13.43 -8.75 -13.36
C GLY A 67 12.49 -8.51 -12.17
N ALA A 68 13.02 -8.73 -10.98
CA ALA A 68 12.29 -8.54 -9.73
C ALA A 68 13.24 -8.22 -8.56
N VAL A 69 12.69 -7.61 -7.51
CA VAL A 69 13.28 -7.63 -6.16
C VAL A 69 12.34 -8.40 -5.25
N VAL A 70 12.85 -9.42 -4.55
CA VAL A 70 12.07 -10.19 -3.58
C VAL A 70 12.66 -9.97 -2.20
N ALA A 71 11.80 -9.65 -1.23
CA ALA A 71 12.20 -9.51 0.17
C ALA A 71 11.29 -10.32 1.09
N VAL A 72 11.86 -10.87 2.16
CA VAL A 72 11.15 -11.58 3.23
C VAL A 72 11.52 -10.95 4.57
N VAL A 73 10.49 -10.56 5.31
CA VAL A 73 10.61 -9.99 6.65
C VAL A 73 10.07 -10.97 7.66
N LYS A 74 10.79 -11.14 8.75
CA LYS A 74 10.35 -11.91 9.91
C LYS A 74 10.41 -11.02 11.14
N GLU A 75 9.26 -10.73 11.77
CA GLU A 75 9.13 -9.78 12.88
C GLU A 75 9.60 -8.36 12.47
N ASP A 76 10.76 -7.92 12.95
CA ASP A 76 11.39 -6.64 12.61
C ASP A 76 12.73 -6.82 11.85
N LYS A 77 13.00 -8.01 11.31
CA LYS A 77 14.26 -8.34 10.63
C LYS A 77 14.03 -8.68 9.16
N LEU A 78 14.94 -8.22 8.34
CA LEU A 78 15.04 -8.60 6.93
C LEU A 78 15.84 -9.91 6.82
N VAL A 79 15.18 -11.02 6.53
CA VAL A 79 15.80 -12.35 6.46
C VAL A 79 16.19 -12.76 5.04
N TYR A 80 15.63 -12.08 4.05
CA TYR A 80 15.97 -12.28 2.64
C TYR A 80 15.68 -10.99 1.88
N ILE A 81 16.62 -10.55 1.04
CA ILE A 81 16.41 -9.52 0.00
C ILE A 81 17.36 -9.79 -1.16
N LYS A 82 16.81 -9.84 -2.38
CA LYS A 82 17.65 -10.10 -3.56
C LYS A 82 17.03 -9.50 -4.83
N PRO A 83 17.84 -8.79 -5.64
CA PRO A 83 17.49 -8.38 -6.99
C PRO A 83 17.78 -9.49 -8.00
N PHE A 84 16.97 -9.55 -9.07
CA PHE A 84 17.09 -10.51 -10.17
C PHE A 84 16.84 -9.83 -11.50
N GLY A 85 17.60 -10.22 -12.54
CA GLY A 85 17.41 -9.72 -13.89
C GLY A 85 17.63 -8.20 -14.03
N ASN A 86 16.78 -7.55 -14.80
CA ASN A 86 16.94 -6.16 -15.18
C ASN A 86 15.75 -5.30 -14.73
N LYS A 87 16.01 -4.05 -14.32
CA LYS A 87 14.95 -3.07 -14.05
C LYS A 87 14.40 -2.46 -15.33
N SER A 88 15.20 -2.44 -16.39
CA SER A 88 14.84 -1.97 -17.72
C SER A 88 15.46 -2.87 -18.78
N VAL A 89 14.75 -3.06 -19.89
CA VAL A 89 15.25 -3.74 -21.09
C VAL A 89 15.06 -2.89 -22.36
N VAL A 90 14.41 -1.73 -22.23
CA VAL A 90 14.19 -0.74 -23.28
C VAL A 90 14.21 0.66 -22.65
N PRO A 91 14.90 1.67 -23.27
CA PRO A 91 15.75 1.57 -24.46
C PRO A 91 17.05 0.80 -24.17
N ASP A 92 17.53 0.84 -22.92
CA ASP A 92 18.77 0.20 -22.51
C ASP A 92 18.52 -0.89 -21.48
N THR A 93 19.35 -1.93 -21.52
CA THR A 93 19.36 -2.95 -20.48
C THR A 93 20.08 -2.44 -19.24
N VAL A 94 19.35 -2.29 -18.14
CA VAL A 94 19.88 -1.83 -16.85
C VAL A 94 19.59 -2.87 -15.78
N ALA A 95 20.63 -3.33 -15.07
CA ALA A 95 20.51 -4.35 -14.04
C ALA A 95 19.58 -3.90 -12.90
N MET A 96 18.86 -4.87 -12.32
CA MET A 96 18.08 -4.68 -11.09
C MET A 96 19.00 -4.48 -9.88
N THR A 97 18.59 -3.64 -8.94
CA THR A 97 19.28 -3.44 -7.65
C THR A 97 18.30 -3.53 -6.49
N GLU A 98 18.77 -3.71 -5.25
CA GLU A 98 17.92 -3.68 -4.05
C GLU A 98 17.18 -2.34 -3.89
N GLU A 99 17.77 -1.24 -4.38
CA GLU A 99 17.23 0.14 -4.32
C GLU A 99 16.28 0.46 -5.49
N THR A 100 16.02 -0.50 -6.38
CA THR A 100 15.10 -0.24 -7.51
C THR A 100 13.70 0.06 -6.99
N VAL A 101 13.17 1.20 -7.45
CA VAL A 101 11.85 1.72 -7.08
C VAL A 101 10.82 1.32 -8.12
N PHE A 102 9.66 0.90 -7.66
CA PHE A 102 8.57 0.41 -8.51
C PHE A 102 7.30 1.22 -8.32
N ASP A 103 6.57 1.44 -9.39
CA ASP A 103 5.16 1.83 -9.31
C ASP A 103 4.36 0.69 -8.67
N LEU A 104 3.84 0.93 -7.48
CA LEU A 104 3.11 -0.06 -6.69
C LEU A 104 1.71 -0.32 -7.22
N ALA A 105 1.24 0.47 -8.17
CA ALA A 105 -0.13 0.40 -8.67
C ALA A 105 -1.14 0.27 -7.50
N SER A 106 -1.98 -0.76 -7.51
CA SER A 106 -3.02 -0.93 -6.49
C SER A 106 -2.52 -1.25 -5.07
N CYS A 107 -1.26 -1.64 -4.86
CA CYS A 107 -0.70 -1.71 -3.51
C CYS A 107 -0.67 -0.33 -2.82
N SER A 108 -0.75 0.77 -3.58
CA SER A 108 -0.94 2.13 -3.07
C SER A 108 -2.19 2.27 -2.18
N LYS A 109 -3.25 1.52 -2.49
CA LYS A 109 -4.46 1.48 -1.68
C LYS A 109 -4.19 1.09 -0.24
N CYS A 110 -3.29 0.14 -0.05
CA CYS A 110 -2.92 -0.39 1.26
C CYS A 110 -1.95 0.54 1.98
N VAL A 111 -0.78 0.76 1.34
CA VAL A 111 0.35 1.41 2.01
C VAL A 111 0.25 2.94 2.04
N GLY A 112 -0.48 3.53 1.11
CA GLY A 112 -0.74 4.98 1.07
C GLY A 112 -2.09 5.32 1.70
N THR A 113 -3.18 4.97 1.00
CA THR A 113 -4.53 5.42 1.36
C THR A 113 -5.04 4.80 2.66
N THR A 114 -4.96 3.47 2.80
CA THR A 114 -5.52 2.81 4.01
C THR A 114 -4.78 3.19 5.27
N LEU A 115 -3.43 3.18 5.27
CA LEU A 115 -2.68 3.58 6.47
C LEU A 115 -2.99 5.02 6.88
N SER A 116 -3.04 5.95 5.92
CA SER A 116 -3.43 7.34 6.18
C SER A 116 -4.88 7.45 6.70
N PHE A 117 -5.78 6.65 6.15
CA PHE A 117 -7.19 6.66 6.53
C PHE A 117 -7.42 6.08 7.93
N MET A 118 -6.69 5.03 8.29
CA MET A 118 -6.71 4.44 9.63
C MET A 118 -6.28 5.44 10.72
N GLN A 119 -5.35 6.35 10.41
CA GLN A 119 -5.00 7.46 11.32
C GLN A 119 -6.18 8.41 11.56
N LEU A 120 -7.01 8.69 10.55
CA LEU A 120 -8.22 9.51 10.73
C LEU A 120 -9.25 8.82 11.61
N ILE A 121 -9.38 7.49 11.47
CA ILE A 121 -10.28 6.69 12.32
C ILE A 121 -9.77 6.71 13.77
N GLU A 122 -8.48 6.48 13.99
CA GLU A 122 -7.85 6.50 15.31
C GLU A 122 -7.97 7.87 16.00
N GLN A 123 -7.88 8.95 15.22
CA GLN A 123 -8.06 10.32 15.69
C GLN A 123 -9.53 10.71 15.92
N GLY A 124 -10.49 9.82 15.65
CA GLY A 124 -11.93 10.08 15.77
C GLY A 124 -12.48 11.08 14.74
N LYS A 125 -11.72 11.40 13.69
CA LYS A 125 -12.15 12.33 12.63
C LYS A 125 -13.13 11.70 11.65
N VAL A 126 -13.03 10.37 11.47
CA VAL A 126 -13.87 9.57 10.57
C VAL A 126 -14.24 8.27 11.28
N ARG A 127 -15.44 7.74 11.04
CA ARG A 127 -15.87 6.43 11.53
C ARG A 127 -16.19 5.49 10.36
N LEU A 128 -16.02 4.19 10.55
CA LEU A 128 -16.31 3.18 9.53
C LEU A 128 -17.76 3.25 9.03
N HIS A 129 -18.72 3.42 9.94
CA HIS A 129 -20.15 3.48 9.62
C HIS A 129 -20.65 4.87 9.20
N ASP A 130 -19.78 5.89 9.12
CA ASP A 130 -20.20 7.18 8.61
C ASP A 130 -20.60 7.05 7.14
N PRO A 131 -21.77 7.58 6.74
CA PRO A 131 -22.14 7.62 5.34
C PRO A 131 -21.19 8.54 4.56
N VAL A 132 -20.80 8.12 3.36
CA VAL A 132 -19.92 8.91 2.48
C VAL A 132 -20.49 10.30 2.21
N SER A 133 -21.81 10.42 2.15
CA SER A 133 -22.53 11.68 1.97
C SER A 133 -22.30 12.72 3.07
N ARG A 134 -21.82 12.30 4.25
CA ARG A 134 -21.39 13.19 5.34
C ARG A 134 -20.19 14.05 4.91
N TYR A 135 -19.30 13.49 4.13
CA TYR A 135 -18.05 14.12 3.69
C TYR A 135 -18.12 14.63 2.26
N ILE A 136 -18.86 13.92 1.40
CA ILE A 136 -19.09 14.28 -0.01
C ILE A 136 -20.59 14.56 -0.19
N PRO A 137 -21.03 15.82 0.01
CA PRO A 137 -22.43 16.18 -0.12
C PRO A 137 -23.02 15.74 -1.46
N GLY A 138 -24.21 15.15 -1.44
CA GLY A 138 -24.87 14.65 -2.64
C GLY A 138 -24.38 13.25 -3.10
N PHE A 139 -23.46 12.61 -2.39
CA PHE A 139 -23.02 11.26 -2.73
C PHE A 139 -24.22 10.29 -2.76
N ARG A 140 -24.51 9.77 -3.94
CA ARG A 140 -25.71 8.98 -4.20
C ARG A 140 -25.65 7.63 -3.49
N PRO A 141 -26.69 7.26 -2.73
CA PRO A 141 -26.81 5.93 -2.12
C PRO A 141 -27.11 4.86 -3.16
N TRP A 142 -27.11 3.61 -2.73
CA TRP A 142 -27.78 2.55 -3.46
C TRP A 142 -29.29 2.63 -3.20
N THR A 143 -30.11 2.35 -4.25
CA THR A 143 -31.56 2.37 -4.18
C THR A 143 -32.14 1.20 -4.95
N SER A 144 -33.22 0.60 -4.43
CA SER A 144 -34.05 -0.40 -5.09
C SER A 144 -35.52 -0.22 -4.67
N GLU A 145 -36.40 -1.09 -5.12
CA GLU A 145 -37.79 -1.16 -4.65
C GLU A 145 -37.88 -1.40 -3.14
N ASP A 146 -36.89 -2.11 -2.55
CA ASP A 146 -36.83 -2.41 -1.12
C ASP A 146 -36.32 -1.25 -0.26
N GLY A 147 -35.98 -0.10 -0.87
CA GLY A 147 -35.58 1.09 -0.18
C GLY A 147 -34.19 1.63 -0.57
N LYS A 148 -33.65 2.43 0.35
CA LYS A 148 -32.40 3.18 0.21
C LYS A 148 -31.39 2.73 1.24
N VAL A 149 -30.12 2.51 0.84
CA VAL A 149 -28.98 2.21 1.72
C VAL A 149 -27.84 3.16 1.41
N ASP A 150 -27.36 3.86 2.43
CA ASP A 150 -26.21 4.74 2.30
C ASP A 150 -24.93 3.90 2.18
N ILE A 151 -24.01 4.35 1.34
CA ILE A 151 -22.69 3.79 1.24
C ILE A 151 -21.84 4.37 2.37
N THR A 152 -21.21 3.52 3.16
CA THR A 152 -20.36 3.92 4.28
C THR A 152 -18.87 3.88 3.91
N VAL A 153 -18.03 4.45 4.76
CA VAL A 153 -16.57 4.37 4.68
C VAL A 153 -16.11 2.92 4.66
N GLU A 154 -16.69 2.06 5.49
CA GLU A 154 -16.38 0.63 5.54
C GLU A 154 -16.67 -0.08 4.20
N HIS A 155 -17.80 0.22 3.56
CA HIS A 155 -18.12 -0.32 2.24
C HIS A 155 -17.09 0.06 1.18
N LEU A 156 -16.50 1.26 1.27
CA LEU A 156 -15.42 1.68 0.36
C LEU A 156 -14.13 0.91 0.63
N LEU A 157 -13.71 0.80 1.90
CA LEU A 157 -12.47 0.12 2.32
C LEU A 157 -12.49 -1.39 2.00
N THR A 158 -13.67 -2.01 2.05
CA THR A 158 -13.85 -3.46 1.82
C THR A 158 -14.23 -3.81 0.39
N HIS A 159 -14.33 -2.83 -0.52
CA HIS A 159 -14.84 -3.05 -1.87
C HIS A 159 -16.23 -3.72 -1.92
N SER A 160 -17.08 -3.42 -0.94
CA SER A 160 -18.45 -3.91 -0.86
C SER A 160 -19.51 -2.84 -1.13
N SER A 161 -19.11 -1.70 -1.66
CA SER A 161 -19.99 -0.54 -1.93
C SER A 161 -20.96 -0.72 -3.09
N GLY A 162 -20.67 -1.65 -4.01
CA GLY A 162 -21.39 -1.77 -5.28
C GLY A 162 -21.11 -0.70 -6.32
N ILE A 163 -20.17 0.22 -6.06
CA ILE A 163 -19.73 1.25 -7.03
C ILE A 163 -18.95 0.59 -8.17
N ASP A 164 -19.18 1.05 -9.41
CA ASP A 164 -18.47 0.58 -10.59
C ASP A 164 -16.97 0.40 -10.35
N PRO A 165 -16.34 -0.65 -10.92
CA PRO A 165 -14.92 -0.93 -10.73
C PRO A 165 -13.99 0.18 -11.19
N TYR A 166 -14.34 0.81 -12.33
CA TYR A 166 -13.49 1.75 -13.06
C TYR A 166 -14.34 2.59 -14.00
N LEU A 167 -13.76 3.58 -14.68
CA LEU A 167 -14.42 4.39 -15.71
C LEU A 167 -13.61 4.37 -17.01
N ASN A 168 -14.25 4.74 -18.12
CA ASN A 168 -13.55 4.90 -19.38
C ASN A 168 -12.76 6.21 -19.37
N VAL A 169 -11.45 6.11 -19.15
CA VAL A 169 -10.54 7.27 -19.04
C VAL A 169 -10.53 8.10 -20.33
N LYS A 170 -10.53 7.45 -21.50
CA LYS A 170 -10.52 8.18 -22.78
C LYS A 170 -11.74 9.05 -22.93
N SER A 171 -12.91 8.48 -22.77
CA SER A 171 -14.19 9.24 -22.86
C SER A 171 -14.32 10.30 -21.78
N PHE A 172 -13.78 10.05 -20.59
CA PHE A 172 -13.79 11.05 -19.52
C PHE A 172 -12.91 12.25 -19.88
N VAL A 173 -11.68 12.00 -20.34
CA VAL A 173 -10.74 13.06 -20.73
C VAL A 173 -11.26 13.84 -21.96
N GLU A 174 -11.85 13.17 -22.93
CA GLU A 174 -12.49 13.84 -24.09
C GLU A 174 -13.60 14.81 -23.64
N LYS A 175 -14.32 14.47 -22.56
CA LYS A 175 -15.44 15.30 -22.07
C LYS A 175 -15.02 16.41 -21.11
N TYR A 176 -14.07 16.12 -20.21
CA TYR A 176 -13.74 17.01 -19.08
C TYR A 176 -12.31 17.56 -19.12
N GLY A 177 -11.41 16.96 -19.92
CA GLY A 177 -9.98 17.29 -19.96
C GLY A 177 -9.13 16.45 -19.02
N GLU A 178 -7.82 16.68 -19.08
CA GLU A 178 -6.83 16.08 -18.17
C GLU A 178 -6.87 16.77 -16.80
N ASN A 179 -6.43 16.06 -15.75
CA ASN A 179 -6.29 16.56 -14.38
C ASN A 179 -7.59 17.24 -13.85
N GLN A 180 -8.66 16.46 -13.79
CA GLN A 180 -9.99 16.93 -13.39
C GLN A 180 -10.53 16.17 -12.15
N PRO A 181 -9.84 16.23 -10.98
CA PRO A 181 -10.24 15.50 -9.78
C PRO A 181 -11.65 15.83 -9.30
N ASP A 182 -12.05 17.10 -9.36
CA ASP A 182 -13.41 17.52 -8.94
C ASP A 182 -14.50 16.93 -9.84
N SER A 183 -14.25 16.88 -11.16
CA SER A 183 -15.17 16.24 -12.11
C SER A 183 -15.24 14.74 -11.90
N LEU A 184 -14.12 14.11 -11.51
CA LEU A 184 -14.05 12.69 -11.17
C LEU A 184 -14.88 12.38 -9.92
N VAL A 185 -14.73 13.18 -8.85
CA VAL A 185 -15.53 13.02 -7.62
C VAL A 185 -17.02 13.18 -7.91
N ARG A 186 -17.38 14.16 -8.72
CA ARG A 186 -18.77 14.37 -9.15
C ARG A 186 -19.29 13.18 -9.96
N TYR A 187 -18.48 12.64 -10.88
CA TYR A 187 -18.84 11.45 -11.62
C TYR A 187 -19.09 10.24 -10.68
N ILE A 188 -18.21 10.03 -9.70
CA ILE A 188 -18.36 8.94 -8.72
C ILE A 188 -19.63 9.12 -7.88
N SER A 189 -19.94 10.37 -7.50
CA SER A 189 -21.11 10.68 -6.69
C SER A 189 -22.42 10.43 -7.45
N ASP A 190 -22.51 10.92 -8.67
CA ASP A 190 -23.77 11.07 -9.38
C ASP A 190 -24.00 10.02 -10.47
N ASN A 191 -22.93 9.59 -11.17
CA ASN A 191 -23.04 8.80 -12.39
C ASN A 191 -22.57 7.35 -12.25
N ALA A 192 -21.56 7.07 -11.43
CA ALA A 192 -21.05 5.69 -11.26
C ALA A 192 -22.18 4.76 -10.81
N GLY A 193 -22.21 3.56 -11.37
CA GLY A 193 -23.20 2.54 -11.04
C GLY A 193 -23.24 2.19 -9.55
N ARG A 194 -24.39 1.68 -9.11
CA ARG A 194 -24.63 1.12 -7.77
C ARG A 194 -25.18 -0.30 -7.99
N ASN A 195 -24.28 -1.25 -8.24
CA ASN A 195 -24.60 -2.55 -8.86
C ASN A 195 -25.30 -3.53 -7.91
N PHE A 196 -25.18 -3.34 -6.61
CA PHE A 196 -25.82 -4.18 -5.59
C PHE A 196 -25.90 -3.44 -4.25
N ARG A 197 -26.68 -3.99 -3.31
CA ARG A 197 -26.81 -3.46 -1.96
C ARG A 197 -25.44 -3.47 -1.26
N PRO A 198 -24.97 -2.35 -0.73
CA PRO A 198 -23.70 -2.26 -0.01
C PRO A 198 -23.59 -3.27 1.12
N GLY A 199 -22.40 -3.83 1.31
CA GLY A 199 -22.08 -4.84 2.31
C GLY A 199 -22.41 -6.27 1.93
N THR A 200 -23.09 -6.54 0.79
CA THR A 200 -23.61 -7.89 0.47
C THR A 200 -22.75 -8.69 -0.52
N LYS A 201 -21.91 -8.02 -1.31
CA LYS A 201 -21.08 -8.65 -2.34
C LYS A 201 -19.74 -7.92 -2.49
N PHE A 202 -18.75 -8.64 -2.98
CA PHE A 202 -17.45 -8.09 -3.34
C PHE A 202 -17.44 -7.62 -4.81
N MET A 203 -17.01 -6.38 -5.03
CA MET A 203 -16.67 -5.85 -6.35
C MET A 203 -15.50 -4.89 -6.21
N TYR A 204 -14.32 -5.32 -6.66
CA TYR A 204 -13.13 -4.48 -6.61
C TYR A 204 -13.37 -3.18 -7.40
N SER A 205 -13.20 -2.02 -6.74
CA SER A 205 -13.44 -0.72 -7.34
C SER A 205 -12.32 0.26 -7.02
N CYS A 206 -11.67 0.78 -8.06
CA CYS A 206 -10.71 1.88 -7.93
C CYS A 206 -11.41 3.17 -7.50
N LEU A 207 -12.68 3.36 -7.89
CA LEU A 207 -13.47 4.56 -7.56
C LEU A 207 -13.73 4.68 -6.06
N ASN A 208 -13.81 3.55 -5.33
CA ASN A 208 -13.92 3.55 -3.88
C ASN A 208 -12.75 4.29 -3.22
N PHE A 209 -11.53 4.04 -3.67
CA PHE A 209 -10.33 4.59 -3.08
C PHE A 209 -10.10 6.05 -3.47
N ILE A 210 -10.63 6.49 -4.60
CA ILE A 210 -10.70 7.91 -4.96
C ILE A 210 -11.71 8.64 -4.06
N ALA A 211 -12.85 8.03 -3.74
CA ALA A 211 -13.79 8.58 -2.77
C ALA A 211 -13.16 8.67 -1.35
N LEU A 212 -12.39 7.64 -0.92
CA LEU A 212 -11.64 7.68 0.35
C LEU A 212 -10.60 8.80 0.36
N GLN A 213 -9.83 8.98 -0.72
CA GLN A 213 -8.93 10.13 -0.88
C GLN A 213 -9.68 11.45 -0.68
N THR A 214 -10.80 11.63 -1.38
CA THR A 214 -11.62 12.85 -1.27
C THR A 214 -12.08 13.11 0.15
N ILE A 215 -12.48 12.07 0.89
CA ILE A 215 -12.86 12.18 2.30
C ILE A 215 -11.66 12.64 3.12
N LEU A 216 -10.49 12.02 2.95
CA LEU A 216 -9.27 12.39 3.66
C LEU A 216 -8.93 13.87 3.41
N GLU A 217 -8.89 14.29 2.16
CA GLU A 217 -8.52 15.64 1.77
C GLU A 217 -9.50 16.69 2.33
N LYS A 218 -10.80 16.37 2.37
CA LYS A 218 -11.81 17.26 2.98
C LYS A 218 -11.71 17.34 4.50
N VAL A 219 -11.36 16.25 5.16
CA VAL A 219 -11.27 16.18 6.62
C VAL A 219 -9.98 16.83 7.13
N THR A 220 -8.90 16.71 6.39
CA THR A 220 -7.57 17.21 6.79
C THR A 220 -7.25 18.59 6.22
N GLY A 221 -7.79 18.92 5.04
CA GLY A 221 -7.37 20.08 4.25
C GLY A 221 -6.05 19.85 3.50
N GLU A 222 -5.49 18.65 3.53
CA GLU A 222 -4.22 18.28 2.91
C GLU A 222 -4.46 17.30 1.76
N ARG A 223 -3.64 17.33 0.71
CA ARG A 223 -3.67 16.31 -0.35
C ARG A 223 -3.23 14.97 0.23
N LEU A 224 -3.77 13.87 -0.30
CA LEU A 224 -3.39 12.52 0.16
C LEU A 224 -1.89 12.27 0.07
N CYS A 225 -1.22 12.68 -1.02
CA CYS A 225 0.21 12.49 -1.22
C CYS A 225 1.04 13.21 -0.13
N ASP A 226 0.66 14.41 0.26
CA ASP A 226 1.33 15.20 1.30
C ASP A 226 1.06 14.59 2.67
N TYR A 227 -0.20 14.25 2.96
CA TYR A 227 -0.59 13.61 4.22
C TYR A 227 0.16 12.28 4.44
N ALA A 228 0.19 11.40 3.43
CA ALA A 228 0.87 10.11 3.52
C ALA A 228 2.39 10.30 3.70
N MET A 229 3.00 11.28 3.00
CA MET A 229 4.41 11.60 3.16
C MET A 229 4.73 12.02 4.59
N GLU A 230 3.97 12.97 5.14
CA GLU A 230 4.26 13.57 6.45
C GLU A 230 3.90 12.65 7.62
N ASN A 231 2.85 11.83 7.49
CA ASN A 231 2.30 11.08 8.62
C ASN A 231 2.59 9.58 8.56
N VAL A 232 3.03 9.04 7.40
CA VAL A 232 3.34 7.62 7.24
C VAL A 232 4.79 7.40 6.80
N PHE A 233 5.21 7.95 5.64
CA PHE A 233 6.48 7.58 5.03
C PHE A 233 7.69 8.24 5.69
N ARG A 234 7.63 9.55 5.93
CA ARG A 234 8.71 10.30 6.57
C ARG A 234 8.96 9.90 8.02
N PRO A 235 7.94 9.69 8.88
CA PRO A 235 8.15 9.19 10.24
C PRO A 235 8.87 7.84 10.27
N LEU A 236 8.57 6.94 9.33
CA LEU A 236 9.26 5.65 9.19
C LEU A 236 10.65 5.76 8.56
N GLY A 237 11.08 6.96 8.15
CA GLY A 237 12.39 7.21 7.55
C GLY A 237 12.56 6.70 6.13
N LEU A 238 11.46 6.47 5.39
CA LEU A 238 11.49 5.86 4.05
C LEU A 238 12.08 6.84 3.04
N LYS A 239 13.17 6.45 2.39
CA LYS A 239 13.91 7.32 1.45
C LYS A 239 13.35 7.26 0.02
N HIS A 240 12.87 6.09 -0.38
CA HIS A 240 12.45 5.80 -1.74
C HIS A 240 10.95 5.45 -1.82
N THR A 241 10.16 6.03 -0.93
CA THR A 241 8.71 5.79 -0.88
C THR A 241 7.95 7.11 -0.91
N GLY A 242 7.00 7.23 -1.83
CA GLY A 242 6.15 8.41 -1.95
C GLY A 242 5.27 8.39 -3.19
N TYR A 243 4.37 9.34 -3.26
CA TYR A 243 3.63 9.65 -4.48
C TYR A 243 4.50 10.48 -5.42
N LEU A 244 4.29 10.32 -6.72
CA LEU A 244 4.91 11.13 -7.77
C LEU A 244 3.84 11.86 -8.59
N PRO A 245 3.26 12.96 -8.08
CA PRO A 245 2.25 13.73 -8.80
C PRO A 245 2.79 14.29 -10.12
N VAL A 246 1.92 14.36 -11.12
CA VAL A 246 2.28 14.80 -12.47
C VAL A 246 2.64 16.28 -12.47
N GLY A 247 3.81 16.62 -13.04
CA GLY A 247 4.25 18.02 -13.18
C GLY A 247 4.91 18.60 -11.92
N GLU A 248 5.04 17.82 -10.85
CA GLU A 248 5.74 18.24 -9.63
C GLU A 248 7.17 17.71 -9.60
N THR A 249 8.01 18.33 -8.75
CA THR A 249 9.37 17.83 -8.51
C THR A 249 9.28 16.48 -7.80
N PRO A 250 9.86 15.41 -8.37
CA PRO A 250 9.80 14.09 -7.77
C PRO A 250 10.45 14.05 -6.38
N VAL A 251 9.78 13.45 -5.41
CA VAL A 251 10.33 13.21 -4.06
C VAL A 251 11.33 12.04 -4.02
N ILE A 252 11.42 11.29 -5.11
CA ILE A 252 12.33 10.16 -5.31
C ILE A 252 13.17 10.45 -6.55
N ASP A 253 14.48 10.20 -6.49
CA ASP A 253 15.35 10.32 -7.67
C ASP A 253 14.96 9.26 -8.71
N LEU A 254 14.52 9.72 -9.88
CA LEU A 254 13.99 8.88 -10.96
C LEU A 254 15.00 7.87 -11.52
N LYS A 255 16.31 8.05 -11.27
CA LYS A 255 17.32 7.05 -11.65
C LYS A 255 17.09 5.68 -11.00
N TYR A 256 16.42 5.64 -9.85
CA TYR A 256 16.08 4.39 -9.16
C TYR A 256 14.81 3.73 -9.74
N CYS A 257 13.96 4.49 -10.43
CA CYS A 257 12.68 3.98 -10.92
C CYS A 257 12.85 2.94 -12.01
N ALA A 258 12.17 1.81 -11.87
CA ALA A 258 11.97 0.86 -12.94
C ALA A 258 10.85 1.38 -13.86
N PRO A 259 11.06 1.37 -15.18
CA PRO A 259 10.03 1.78 -16.14
C PRO A 259 8.91 0.76 -16.19
N THR A 260 7.72 1.23 -16.59
CA THR A 260 6.57 0.39 -16.93
C THR A 260 6.42 0.27 -18.46
N GLU A 261 5.22 0.32 -18.97
CA GLU A 261 4.86 0.09 -20.36
C GLU A 261 5.43 1.14 -21.32
N LEU A 262 5.80 0.71 -22.52
CA LEU A 262 6.14 1.62 -23.62
C LEU A 262 4.91 2.41 -24.06
N GLN A 263 5.09 3.70 -24.22
CA GLN A 263 4.08 4.59 -24.79
C GLN A 263 4.11 4.53 -26.32
N PRO A 264 3.08 5.05 -27.01
CA PRO A 264 3.02 5.02 -28.49
C PRO A 264 4.21 5.69 -29.19
N ASP A 265 4.91 6.60 -28.52
CA ASP A 265 6.12 7.25 -29.02
C ASP A 265 7.40 6.42 -28.84
N GLY A 266 7.29 5.21 -28.26
CA GLY A 266 8.40 4.30 -27.99
C GLY A 266 9.16 4.59 -26.69
N THR A 267 8.77 5.62 -25.90
CA THR A 267 9.38 5.89 -24.61
C THR A 267 8.72 5.06 -23.51
N PRO A 268 9.48 4.48 -22.55
CA PRO A 268 8.89 3.79 -21.43
C PRO A 268 8.38 4.79 -20.40
N LEU A 269 7.25 4.50 -19.77
CA LEU A 269 6.72 5.28 -18.68
C LEU A 269 7.59 5.04 -17.43
N CYS A 270 8.34 6.04 -16.99
CA CYS A 270 9.25 5.96 -15.85
C CYS A 270 9.01 7.11 -14.87
N GLY A 271 8.88 6.79 -13.57
CA GLY A 271 8.57 7.80 -12.55
C GLY A 271 7.22 8.49 -12.72
N GLN A 272 6.34 7.89 -13.48
CA GLN A 272 4.95 8.31 -13.67
C GLN A 272 4.02 7.14 -13.39
N VAL A 273 2.87 7.43 -12.77
CA VAL A 273 1.88 6.41 -12.43
C VAL A 273 1.39 5.68 -13.68
N HIS A 274 1.49 4.37 -13.69
CA HIS A 274 1.03 3.53 -14.82
C HIS A 274 -0.49 3.63 -15.03
N ASP A 275 -1.27 3.58 -13.93
CA ASP A 275 -2.73 3.66 -13.99
C ASP A 275 -3.20 4.98 -14.64
N PRO A 276 -3.88 4.93 -15.80
CA PRO A 276 -4.27 6.15 -16.51
C PRO A 276 -5.35 6.97 -15.81
N LEU A 277 -6.19 6.37 -14.98
CA LEU A 277 -7.18 7.10 -14.16
C LEU A 277 -6.45 7.95 -13.11
N ALA A 278 -5.48 7.35 -12.41
CA ALA A 278 -4.67 8.05 -11.43
C ALA A 278 -3.79 9.12 -12.09
N ARG A 279 -3.12 8.79 -13.20
CA ARG A 279 -2.19 9.71 -13.87
C ARG A 279 -2.91 10.86 -14.58
N ARG A 280 -3.85 10.53 -15.50
CA ARG A 280 -4.42 11.50 -16.42
C ARG A 280 -5.57 12.31 -15.84
N ILE A 281 -6.39 11.68 -14.98
CA ILE A 281 -7.58 12.36 -14.44
C ILE A 281 -7.31 12.92 -13.04
N ASN A 282 -6.57 12.19 -12.19
CA ASN A 282 -6.34 12.56 -10.79
C ASN A 282 -4.92 13.09 -10.52
N GLY A 283 -4.17 13.45 -11.58
CA GLY A 283 -2.87 14.13 -11.48
C GLY A 283 -1.77 13.37 -10.72
N GLY A 284 -1.88 12.04 -10.56
CA GLY A 284 -0.90 11.23 -9.84
C GLY A 284 -1.03 11.26 -8.31
N ASN A 285 -1.81 12.18 -7.73
CA ASN A 285 -2.24 12.16 -6.34
C ASN A 285 -3.56 11.37 -6.25
N SER A 286 -3.49 10.05 -6.14
CA SER A 286 -4.69 9.23 -6.27
C SER A 286 -4.79 8.11 -5.26
N GLY A 287 -5.95 7.98 -4.63
CA GLY A 287 -6.19 6.98 -3.60
C GLY A 287 -6.13 5.53 -4.12
N ASN A 288 -6.34 5.32 -5.42
CA ASN A 288 -6.32 3.98 -5.99
C ASN A 288 -4.94 3.50 -6.47
N ALA A 289 -4.01 4.42 -6.74
CA ALA A 289 -2.65 4.15 -7.24
C ALA A 289 -1.77 5.40 -7.09
N GLY A 290 -0.45 5.29 -7.29
CA GLY A 290 0.45 6.44 -7.35
C GLY A 290 1.60 6.42 -6.35
N VAL A 291 1.61 5.48 -5.41
CA VAL A 291 2.78 5.26 -4.54
C VAL A 291 3.86 4.50 -5.30
N PHE A 292 5.07 5.00 -5.21
CA PHE A 292 6.30 4.34 -5.63
C PHE A 292 7.09 3.92 -4.39
N SER A 293 7.74 2.76 -4.44
CA SER A 293 8.58 2.29 -3.33
C SER A 293 9.61 1.27 -3.78
N ASP A 294 10.65 1.09 -2.96
CA ASP A 294 11.59 -0.03 -3.05
C ASP A 294 11.23 -1.16 -2.07
N ALA A 295 11.97 -2.26 -2.14
CA ALA A 295 11.72 -3.43 -1.31
C ALA A 295 12.02 -3.15 0.18
N MET A 296 12.99 -2.30 0.50
CA MET A 296 13.33 -1.94 1.86
C MET A 296 12.23 -1.08 2.50
N GLY A 297 11.73 -0.07 1.79
CA GLY A 297 10.63 0.78 2.27
C GLY A 297 9.38 -0.04 2.58
N LEU A 298 9.00 -0.96 1.67
CA LEU A 298 7.88 -1.87 1.93
C LEU A 298 8.16 -2.84 3.09
N SER A 299 9.40 -3.28 3.26
CA SER A 299 9.79 -4.12 4.40
C SER A 299 9.57 -3.43 5.74
N VAL A 300 9.93 -2.13 5.82
CA VAL A 300 9.68 -1.31 7.03
C VAL A 300 8.19 -1.13 7.28
N ILE A 301 7.38 -0.86 6.24
CA ILE A 301 5.92 -0.75 6.37
C ILE A 301 5.32 -2.08 6.85
N CYS A 302 5.72 -3.21 6.26
CA CYS A 302 5.24 -4.53 6.67
C CYS A 302 5.62 -4.84 8.13
N ALA A 303 6.87 -4.52 8.53
CA ALA A 303 7.29 -4.67 9.92
C ALA A 303 6.47 -3.80 10.88
N ALA A 304 6.15 -2.56 10.50
CA ALA A 304 5.28 -1.70 11.29
C ALA A 304 3.89 -2.34 11.47
N ILE A 305 3.28 -2.84 10.39
CA ILE A 305 1.98 -3.52 10.44
C ILE A 305 2.04 -4.75 11.36
N MET A 306 3.02 -5.63 11.18
CA MET A 306 3.18 -6.86 11.99
C MET A 306 3.47 -6.58 13.47
N ASN A 307 3.99 -5.42 13.81
CA ASN A 307 4.36 -5.03 15.18
C ASN A 307 3.42 -3.99 15.78
N GLY A 308 2.14 -4.04 15.43
CA GLY A 308 1.10 -3.22 16.04
C GLY A 308 1.21 -1.74 15.70
N GLY A 309 1.67 -1.40 14.50
CA GLY A 309 1.74 -0.05 13.96
C GLY A 309 3.08 0.66 14.20
N ALA A 310 4.11 -0.06 14.68
CA ALA A 310 5.40 0.54 14.99
C ALA A 310 6.59 -0.19 14.35
N ALA A 311 7.54 0.57 13.81
CA ALA A 311 8.83 0.07 13.35
C ALA A 311 9.94 1.05 13.74
N ASN A 312 11.15 0.53 14.00
CA ASN A 312 12.33 1.35 14.33
C ASN A 312 12.11 2.36 15.48
N GLY A 313 11.21 2.05 16.43
CA GLY A 313 10.89 2.94 17.55
C GLY A 313 9.91 4.06 17.21
N VAL A 314 9.34 4.08 16.02
CA VAL A 314 8.29 5.02 15.60
C VAL A 314 6.96 4.28 15.44
N SER A 315 5.90 4.83 16.02
CA SER A 315 4.53 4.36 15.84
C SER A 315 3.80 5.29 14.86
N ILE A 316 3.20 4.71 13.83
CA ILE A 316 2.32 5.39 12.88
C ILE A 316 0.84 5.11 13.13
N LEU A 317 0.53 4.02 13.83
CA LEU A 317 -0.81 3.59 14.22
C LEU A 317 -0.76 2.88 15.58
N SER A 318 -1.88 2.80 16.27
CA SER A 318 -2.02 1.93 17.46
C SER A 318 -2.22 0.47 17.05
N SER A 319 -1.93 -0.45 17.98
CA SER A 319 -2.20 -1.88 17.77
C SER A 319 -3.70 -2.14 17.52
N SER A 320 -4.58 -1.42 18.20
CA SER A 320 -6.04 -1.54 17.97
C SER A 320 -6.45 -1.12 16.56
N ALA A 321 -5.79 -0.10 15.97
CA ALA A 321 -6.04 0.31 14.60
C ALA A 321 -5.54 -0.74 13.59
N ILE A 322 -4.39 -1.36 13.86
CA ILE A 322 -3.86 -2.46 13.04
C ILE A 322 -4.76 -3.69 13.12
N ASP A 323 -5.19 -4.08 14.31
CA ASP A 323 -6.10 -5.23 14.50
C ASP A 323 -7.43 -5.01 13.78
N LEU A 324 -7.98 -3.78 13.87
CA LEU A 324 -9.19 -3.39 13.12
C LEU A 324 -8.95 -3.46 11.60
N MET A 325 -7.81 -2.97 11.13
CA MET A 325 -7.46 -2.95 9.70
C MET A 325 -7.31 -4.36 9.12
N ALA A 326 -6.75 -5.28 9.88
CA ALA A 326 -6.37 -6.61 9.36
C ALA A 326 -7.49 -7.66 9.42
N ARG A 327 -8.60 -7.39 10.09
CA ARG A 327 -9.74 -8.33 10.19
C ARG A 327 -10.84 -8.02 9.16
N VAL A 328 -11.61 -9.04 8.81
CA VAL A 328 -12.85 -8.86 8.04
C VAL A 328 -13.91 -8.27 8.98
N PRO A 329 -14.57 -7.15 8.61
CA PRO A 329 -15.62 -6.56 9.43
C PRO A 329 -16.82 -7.49 9.60
N GLU A 330 -17.43 -7.50 10.79
CA GLU A 330 -18.56 -8.36 11.11
C GLU A 330 -19.87 -7.96 10.41
N ASP A 331 -20.01 -6.66 10.11
CA ASP A 331 -21.20 -6.09 9.45
C ASP A 331 -21.22 -6.28 7.93
N ILE A 332 -20.14 -6.84 7.38
CA ILE A 332 -20.03 -7.16 5.95
C ILE A 332 -20.26 -8.66 5.76
N ASP A 333 -20.98 -9.03 4.70
CA ASP A 333 -21.18 -10.45 4.37
C ASP A 333 -19.82 -11.17 4.29
N GLY A 334 -19.67 -12.27 5.04
CA GLY A 334 -18.42 -13.00 5.15
C GLY A 334 -17.88 -13.50 3.80
N SER A 335 -18.75 -13.66 2.78
CA SER A 335 -18.32 -14.03 1.42
C SER A 335 -17.52 -12.93 0.70
N VAL A 336 -17.59 -11.68 1.18
CA VAL A 336 -16.77 -10.55 0.67
C VAL A 336 -15.29 -10.82 0.90
N GLY A 337 -14.92 -11.35 2.08
CA GLY A 337 -13.56 -11.81 2.38
C GLY A 337 -12.50 -10.71 2.33
N ARG A 338 -12.86 -9.44 2.63
CA ARG A 338 -11.98 -8.28 2.60
C ARG A 338 -11.80 -7.69 3.99
N ALA A 339 -10.57 -7.42 4.36
CA ALA A 339 -10.22 -6.54 5.45
C ALA A 339 -10.20 -5.07 4.95
N LEU A 340 -9.93 -4.11 5.83
CA LEU A 340 -9.94 -2.70 5.45
C LEU A 340 -8.75 -2.37 4.54
N GLY A 341 -9.02 -2.18 3.26
CA GLY A 341 -8.02 -1.92 2.23
C GLY A 341 -7.23 -3.14 1.76
N TRP A 342 -7.27 -4.24 2.47
CA TRP A 342 -6.51 -5.46 2.19
C TRP A 342 -7.41 -6.60 1.74
N ASP A 343 -6.83 -7.51 0.99
CA ASP A 343 -7.43 -8.81 0.72
C ASP A 343 -7.16 -9.74 1.91
N HIS A 344 -8.16 -10.52 2.30
CA HIS A 344 -8.05 -11.50 3.37
C HIS A 344 -8.31 -12.92 2.85
N HIS A 345 -9.54 -13.22 2.45
CA HIS A 345 -9.91 -14.51 1.87
C HIS A 345 -10.92 -14.41 0.70
N SER A 346 -10.90 -13.29 -0.02
CA SER A 346 -11.71 -13.09 -1.23
C SER A 346 -11.15 -13.89 -2.42
N THR A 347 -11.80 -13.76 -3.56
CA THR A 347 -11.33 -14.35 -4.83
C THR A 347 -10.00 -13.80 -5.32
N HIS A 348 -9.48 -12.73 -4.70
CA HIS A 348 -8.20 -12.11 -5.03
C HIS A 348 -7.04 -12.55 -4.12
N SER A 349 -7.28 -13.43 -3.16
CA SER A 349 -6.29 -13.87 -2.16
C SER A 349 -5.21 -14.84 -2.69
N GLY A 350 -5.25 -15.20 -3.97
CA GLY A 350 -4.27 -16.10 -4.58
C GLY A 350 -2.80 -15.78 -4.32
N PRO A 351 -2.38 -14.52 -4.19
CA PRO A 351 -0.98 -14.15 -3.92
C PRO A 351 -0.39 -14.73 -2.64
N ARG A 352 -1.19 -15.05 -1.62
CA ARG A 352 -0.70 -15.69 -0.39
C ARG A 352 -0.28 -17.15 -0.60
N GLY A 353 -0.56 -17.76 -1.76
CA GLY A 353 -0.34 -19.18 -2.00
C GLY A 353 -1.29 -20.07 -1.19
N ASP A 354 -0.88 -21.34 -1.04
CA ASP A 354 -1.70 -22.38 -0.43
C ASP A 354 -1.33 -22.64 1.05
N LEU A 355 -0.12 -22.24 1.47
CA LEU A 355 0.46 -22.62 2.75
C LEU A 355 0.41 -21.51 3.82
N PHE A 356 0.26 -20.25 3.45
CA PHE A 356 0.02 -19.20 4.44
C PHE A 356 -1.36 -19.38 5.09
N ASP A 357 -1.44 -19.15 6.39
CA ASP A 357 -2.69 -19.26 7.15
C ASP A 357 -3.76 -18.31 6.60
N ARG A 358 -4.91 -18.87 6.26
CA ARG A 358 -6.01 -18.12 5.65
C ARG A 358 -6.60 -17.06 6.57
N GLU A 359 -6.64 -17.37 7.88
CA GLU A 359 -7.35 -16.55 8.87
C GLU A 359 -6.48 -15.40 9.43
N SER A 360 -5.16 -15.47 9.21
CA SER A 360 -4.24 -14.47 9.75
C SER A 360 -3.44 -13.71 8.68
N THR A 361 -3.67 -14.02 7.40
CA THR A 361 -2.89 -13.44 6.30
C THR A 361 -3.69 -12.43 5.51
N ILE A 362 -3.16 -11.22 5.44
CA ILE A 362 -3.63 -10.16 4.54
C ILE A 362 -2.68 -10.01 3.35
N CYS A 363 -3.20 -9.66 2.19
CA CYS A 363 -2.37 -9.46 1.01
C CYS A 363 -2.94 -8.40 0.07
N HIS A 364 -2.12 -7.93 -0.86
CA HIS A 364 -2.58 -7.13 -2.00
C HIS A 364 -1.61 -7.25 -3.18
N THR A 365 -2.11 -6.96 -4.38
CA THR A 365 -1.31 -6.92 -5.59
C THR A 365 -1.46 -5.60 -6.32
N GLY A 366 -0.41 -5.25 -7.08
CA GLY A 366 -0.42 -4.18 -8.07
C GLY A 366 -0.53 -4.73 -9.48
N TYR A 367 -1.24 -4.00 -10.34
CA TYR A 367 -1.40 -4.36 -11.75
C TYR A 367 -0.07 -4.47 -12.48
N THR A 368 0.85 -3.55 -12.22
CA THR A 368 2.20 -3.50 -12.77
C THR A 368 3.07 -4.71 -12.43
N GLY A 369 2.77 -5.41 -11.31
CA GLY A 369 3.49 -6.61 -10.90
C GLY A 369 3.71 -6.78 -9.41
N PRO A 370 3.76 -5.74 -8.56
CA PRO A 370 4.00 -5.85 -7.13
C PRO A 370 3.03 -6.76 -6.40
N SER A 371 3.49 -7.32 -5.28
CA SER A 371 2.68 -8.14 -4.37
C SER A 371 3.22 -8.01 -2.95
N ILE A 372 2.31 -7.88 -1.99
CA ILE A 372 2.59 -7.85 -0.56
C ILE A 372 1.72 -8.90 0.11
N VAL A 373 2.33 -9.77 0.91
CA VAL A 373 1.64 -10.79 1.73
C VAL A 373 2.15 -10.63 3.15
N ILE A 374 1.25 -10.54 4.13
CA ILE A 374 1.59 -10.35 5.54
C ILE A 374 0.82 -11.37 6.38
N ASP A 375 1.52 -12.32 6.97
CA ASP A 375 0.99 -13.23 7.99
C ASP A 375 1.13 -12.58 9.37
N MET A 376 0.03 -12.07 9.88
CA MET A 376 -0.02 -11.35 11.15
C MET A 376 0.30 -12.24 12.35
N LYS A 377 -0.11 -13.51 12.31
CA LYS A 377 0.10 -14.50 13.38
C LYS A 377 1.57 -14.89 13.50
N ASN A 378 2.19 -15.23 12.38
CA ASN A 378 3.59 -15.67 12.36
C ASN A 378 4.54 -14.50 12.15
N LYS A 379 4.06 -13.26 12.07
CA LYS A 379 4.85 -12.04 11.83
C LYS A 379 5.85 -12.23 10.69
N THR A 380 5.32 -12.67 9.54
CA THR A 380 6.13 -12.94 8.34
C THR A 380 5.54 -12.19 7.15
N ALA A 381 6.35 -11.40 6.47
CA ALA A 381 5.91 -10.72 5.25
C ALA A 381 6.76 -11.11 4.05
N LEU A 382 6.10 -11.24 2.89
CA LEU A 382 6.70 -11.42 1.59
C LEU A 382 6.39 -10.21 0.71
N ILE A 383 7.43 -9.61 0.17
CA ILE A 383 7.35 -8.52 -0.80
C ILE A 383 7.93 -9.02 -2.13
N ILE A 384 7.18 -8.91 -3.20
CA ILE A 384 7.64 -9.15 -4.56
C ILE A 384 7.44 -7.86 -5.34
N LEU A 385 8.51 -7.26 -5.83
CA LEU A 385 8.49 -6.12 -6.72
C LEU A 385 8.97 -6.55 -8.10
N ALA A 386 8.08 -6.47 -9.09
CA ALA A 386 8.36 -6.80 -10.49
C ALA A 386 7.52 -5.91 -11.39
N HIS A 387 8.03 -5.62 -12.61
CA HIS A 387 7.24 -4.95 -13.64
C HIS A 387 6.92 -5.91 -14.79
N ARG A 388 5.79 -6.64 -14.70
CA ARG A 388 5.32 -7.50 -15.78
C ARG A 388 4.87 -6.73 -17.04
N VAL A 389 4.57 -5.45 -16.85
CA VAL A 389 4.12 -4.56 -17.93
C VAL A 389 5.27 -3.92 -18.72
N HIS A 390 6.53 -4.12 -18.32
CA HIS A 390 7.68 -3.61 -19.05
C HIS A 390 8.27 -4.70 -19.96
N PRO A 391 8.57 -4.42 -21.24
CA PRO A 391 8.22 -3.20 -21.98
C PRO A 391 6.77 -3.19 -22.50
N GLN A 392 6.05 -4.29 -22.37
CA GLN A 392 4.67 -4.47 -22.82
C GLN A 392 3.86 -5.23 -21.78
N ASP A 393 2.59 -4.82 -21.63
CA ASP A 393 1.64 -5.52 -20.75
C ASP A 393 1.32 -6.92 -21.31
N LYS A 394 1.81 -7.95 -20.64
CA LYS A 394 1.58 -9.34 -21.02
C LYS A 394 1.62 -10.30 -19.83
N GLY A 395 0.96 -11.43 -19.99
CA GLY A 395 1.00 -12.53 -19.04
C GLY A 395 0.30 -12.25 -17.71
N SER A 396 0.45 -13.19 -16.77
CA SER A 396 -0.09 -13.12 -15.43
C SER A 396 0.95 -13.62 -14.42
N LEU A 397 1.10 -12.91 -13.31
CA LEU A 397 1.98 -13.32 -12.20
C LEU A 397 1.26 -14.12 -11.11
N ALA A 398 0.00 -14.52 -11.32
CA ALA A 398 -0.78 -15.20 -10.26
C ALA A 398 -0.06 -16.45 -9.74
N ARG A 399 0.34 -17.37 -10.63
CA ARG A 399 1.07 -18.58 -10.27
C ARG A 399 2.46 -18.28 -9.68
N PHE A 400 3.20 -17.35 -10.28
CA PHE A 400 4.53 -16.94 -9.82
C PHE A 400 4.50 -16.45 -8.36
N ARG A 401 3.56 -15.56 -8.04
CA ARG A 401 3.37 -15.04 -6.68
C ARG A 401 3.01 -16.14 -5.68
N ALA A 402 2.07 -17.01 -6.04
CA ALA A 402 1.62 -18.12 -5.18
C ALA A 402 2.75 -19.14 -4.90
N VAL A 403 3.57 -19.47 -5.90
CA VAL A 403 4.71 -20.39 -5.71
C VAL A 403 5.73 -19.80 -4.75
N ILE A 404 6.12 -18.52 -4.90
CA ILE A 404 7.07 -17.88 -3.98
C ILE A 404 6.45 -17.79 -2.58
N ALA A 405 5.17 -17.48 -2.44
CA ALA A 405 4.48 -17.46 -1.16
C ALA A 405 4.54 -18.85 -0.47
N ASN A 406 4.32 -19.94 -1.21
CA ASN A 406 4.44 -21.29 -0.69
C ASN A 406 5.89 -21.62 -0.23
N ILE A 407 6.90 -21.17 -0.98
CA ILE A 407 8.31 -21.32 -0.59
C ILE A 407 8.56 -20.63 0.76
N VAL A 408 8.13 -19.37 0.89
CA VAL A 408 8.29 -18.59 2.13
C VAL A 408 7.53 -19.23 3.29
N ALA A 409 6.27 -19.58 3.11
CA ALA A 409 5.48 -20.22 4.15
C ALA A 409 6.10 -21.56 4.61
N SER A 410 6.59 -22.37 3.66
CA SER A 410 7.24 -23.66 3.97
C SER A 410 8.61 -23.50 4.64
N SER A 411 9.23 -22.33 4.56
CA SER A 411 10.51 -22.06 5.21
C SER A 411 10.38 -21.76 6.70
N MET A 412 9.19 -21.42 7.19
CA MET A 412 8.95 -21.21 8.62
C MET A 412 9.08 -22.53 9.38
N MET A 413 9.96 -22.56 10.39
CA MET A 413 10.16 -23.73 11.23
C MET A 413 9.23 -23.67 12.43
N THR A 414 8.48 -24.74 12.68
CA THR A 414 7.68 -24.87 13.90
C THR A 414 8.61 -25.07 15.09
N SER A 415 8.30 -24.46 16.22
CA SER A 415 9.08 -24.54 17.48
C SER A 415 9.22 -25.97 18.05
N SER A 416 8.65 -26.99 17.40
CA SER A 416 8.59 -28.38 17.86
C SER A 416 9.51 -29.34 17.10
N CYS A 417 10.34 -28.89 16.18
CA CYS A 417 11.36 -29.77 15.59
C CYS A 417 12.61 -29.79 16.49
N GLY A 418 12.49 -30.51 17.60
CA GLY A 418 13.67 -30.99 18.33
C GLY A 418 14.65 -31.62 17.34
N LYS A 419 15.96 -31.42 17.57
CA LYS A 419 17.05 -31.99 16.78
C LYS A 419 16.72 -33.44 16.42
N PRO A 420 16.88 -33.85 15.14
CA PRO A 420 16.86 -35.26 14.86
C PRO A 420 17.93 -35.92 15.75
N GLY A 421 17.48 -36.82 16.62
CA GLY A 421 18.39 -37.65 17.41
C GLY A 421 19.34 -38.36 16.45
N ILE A 422 20.60 -38.30 16.81
CA ILE A 422 21.71 -39.05 16.22
C ILE A 422 21.42 -40.55 16.27
#